data_939e7ecaeade9e70fe9b89df7f3e168b
#
_entry.id   939e7ecaeade9e70fe9b89df7f3e168b
#
_cell.length_a   1.000
_cell.length_b   1.000
_cell.length_c   1.000
_cell.angle_alpha   90.00
_cell.angle_beta   90.00
_cell.angle_gamma   90.00
#
_symmetry.space_group_name_H-M   'P 1'
#
loop_
_entity.id
_entity.type
_entity.pdbx_description
1 polymer ?
#
loop_
_entity_poly.entity_id
_entity_poly.type
_entity_poly.pdbx_seq_one_letter_code
_entity_poly.pdbx_strand_id
1 'polypeptide(L)'
;MKYLIAGLGNIGKEYEKTRHNAGFEILDTFAKASNIAFITKRYGDIAEVKYKGRTFILLKPSTYMNLSGNAVNYWLQAEHIPQDKLLVVLDDLALPSGTVRIKGKGSDGGHNGLKHINQILGNSNYARLRFGIGNDFPQGYQMEYVLAKWTKTEYESLIPHFETAVETVKSFALAGIEKTMNTYNRKN
;
A
#
# COMPACT_ATOMS: atom_id res chain seq x y z
N MET A 1 -13.70 10.52 -11.61
CA MET A 1 -13.30 9.11 -11.51
C MET A 1 -12.53 8.90 -10.22
N LYS A 2 -13.04 8.05 -9.37
CA LYS A 2 -12.46 7.76 -8.05
C LYS A 2 -11.67 6.46 -8.04
N TYR A 3 -10.58 6.47 -7.29
CA TYR A 3 -9.73 5.29 -7.04
C TYR A 3 -9.59 5.09 -5.53
N LEU A 4 -9.64 3.85 -5.08
CA LEU A 4 -9.30 3.51 -3.69
C LEU A 4 -7.86 3.03 -3.63
N ILE A 5 -7.05 3.71 -2.83
CA ILE A 5 -5.66 3.35 -2.59
C ILE A 5 -5.56 2.92 -1.13
N ALA A 6 -5.47 1.62 -0.92
CA ALA A 6 -5.39 1.05 0.42
C ALA A 6 -3.93 0.75 0.77
N GLY A 7 -3.36 1.53 1.68
CA GLY A 7 -2.02 1.26 2.22
C GLY A 7 -2.13 0.37 3.45
N LEU A 8 -1.52 -0.81 3.41
CA LEU A 8 -1.63 -1.78 4.49
C LEU A 8 -0.62 -1.51 5.61
N GLY A 9 -1.07 -1.70 6.84
CA GLY A 9 -0.28 -1.52 8.04
C GLY A 9 -1.11 -1.83 9.28
N ASN A 10 -0.46 -1.70 10.43
CA ASN A 10 -1.10 -1.82 11.75
C ASN A 10 -1.16 -0.46 12.42
N ILE A 11 -2.29 -0.15 13.07
CA ILE A 11 -2.45 1.07 13.84
C ILE A 11 -1.71 0.97 15.18
N GLY A 12 -1.34 2.13 15.70
CA GLY A 12 -0.70 2.28 17.01
C GLY A 12 0.75 2.74 16.90
N LYS A 13 1.21 3.47 17.91
CA LYS A 13 2.57 4.02 17.93
C LYS A 13 3.65 2.95 17.88
N GLU A 14 3.38 1.77 18.44
CA GLU A 14 4.28 0.65 18.43
C GLU A 14 4.60 0.12 17.03
N TYR A 15 3.71 0.36 16.06
CA TYR A 15 3.88 -0.10 14.69
C TYR A 15 4.37 0.98 13.73
N GLU A 16 4.46 2.24 14.18
CA GLU A 16 4.94 3.33 13.33
C GLU A 16 6.35 3.06 12.81
N LYS A 17 6.55 3.27 11.51
CA LYS A 17 7.83 3.05 10.81
C LYS A 17 8.35 1.61 10.89
N THR A 18 7.48 0.65 11.14
CA THR A 18 7.84 -0.75 10.95
C THR A 18 7.80 -1.09 9.45
N ARG A 19 8.54 -2.12 9.05
CA ARG A 19 8.57 -2.59 7.66
C ARG A 19 7.18 -2.98 7.17
N HIS A 20 6.38 -3.59 8.05
CA HIS A 20 5.01 -4.00 7.72
C HIS A 20 4.06 -2.81 7.48
N ASN A 21 4.44 -1.62 7.93
CA ASN A 21 3.71 -0.38 7.71
C ASN A 21 4.19 0.43 6.49
N ALA A 22 4.94 -0.18 5.57
CA ALA A 22 5.40 0.50 4.36
C ALA A 22 4.23 1.13 3.58
N GLY A 23 3.08 0.46 3.54
CA GLY A 23 1.88 1.01 2.91
C GLY A 23 1.42 2.31 3.55
N PHE A 24 1.46 2.41 4.88
CA PHE A 24 1.11 3.66 5.59
C PHE A 24 2.10 4.78 5.25
N GLU A 25 3.39 4.48 5.22
CA GLU A 25 4.43 5.48 4.92
C GLU A 25 4.27 6.07 3.52
N ILE A 26 3.93 5.23 2.54
CA ILE A 26 3.70 5.69 1.17
C ILE A 26 2.48 6.59 1.08
N LEU A 27 1.36 6.23 1.74
CA LEU A 27 0.17 7.07 1.74
C LEU A 27 0.38 8.37 2.52
N ASP A 28 1.12 8.33 3.62
CA ASP A 28 1.50 9.54 4.36
C ASP A 28 2.35 10.48 3.49
N THR A 29 3.28 9.93 2.71
CA THR A 29 4.08 10.69 1.75
C THR A 29 3.19 11.35 0.70
N PHE A 30 2.22 10.63 0.17
CA PHE A 30 1.28 11.16 -0.84
C PHE A 30 0.42 12.30 -0.26
N ALA A 31 -0.19 12.07 0.89
CA ALA A 31 -1.05 13.06 1.54
C ALA A 31 -0.26 14.33 1.91
N LYS A 32 0.93 14.17 2.46
CA LYS A 32 1.80 15.29 2.85
C LYS A 32 2.21 16.13 1.64
N ALA A 33 2.63 15.48 0.55
CA ALA A 33 3.00 16.16 -0.69
C ALA A 33 1.82 16.90 -1.33
N SER A 34 0.60 16.45 -1.06
CA SER A 34 -0.65 17.06 -1.54
C SER A 34 -1.23 18.07 -0.55
N ASN A 35 -0.59 18.27 0.59
CA ASN A 35 -1.03 19.15 1.68
C ASN A 35 -2.43 18.78 2.21
N ILE A 36 -2.71 17.48 2.30
CA ILE A 36 -3.96 16.92 2.82
C ILE A 36 -3.67 16.13 4.09
N ALA A 37 -4.50 16.33 5.13
CA ALA A 37 -4.43 15.55 6.36
C ALA A 37 -5.38 14.36 6.31
N PHE A 38 -5.00 13.26 6.97
CA PHE A 38 -5.90 12.14 7.20
C PHE A 38 -6.93 12.47 8.27
N ILE A 39 -8.15 11.97 8.09
CA ILE A 39 -9.26 12.10 9.04
C ILE A 39 -9.69 10.70 9.44
N THR A 40 -9.83 10.44 10.74
CA THR A 40 -10.29 9.16 11.26
C THR A 40 -11.77 8.96 10.93
N LYS A 41 -12.07 7.84 10.26
CA LYS A 41 -13.42 7.42 9.90
C LYS A 41 -13.60 5.94 10.21
N ARG A 42 -14.73 5.37 9.79
CA ARG A 42 -14.98 3.94 10.00
C ARG A 42 -13.94 3.09 9.28
N TYR A 43 -13.36 2.13 9.98
CA TYR A 43 -12.36 1.18 9.51
C TYR A 43 -11.01 1.76 9.11
N GLY A 44 -10.79 3.07 9.27
CA GLY A 44 -9.47 3.60 8.94
C GLY A 44 -9.38 5.12 8.90
N ASP A 45 -8.18 5.58 8.64
CA ASP A 45 -7.91 6.98 8.36
C ASP A 45 -7.99 7.22 6.86
N ILE A 46 -8.70 8.28 6.48
CA ILE A 46 -9.00 8.62 5.09
C ILE A 46 -8.41 9.99 4.73
N ALA A 47 -7.81 10.08 3.56
CA ALA A 47 -7.45 11.35 2.93
C ALA A 47 -7.95 11.35 1.49
N GLU A 48 -8.58 12.43 1.07
CA GLU A 48 -9.03 12.59 -0.32
C GLU A 48 -8.07 13.53 -1.04
N VAL A 49 -7.40 13.03 -2.08
CA VAL A 49 -6.48 13.80 -2.90
C VAL A 49 -7.04 13.91 -4.32
N LYS A 50 -7.13 15.14 -4.82
CA LYS A 50 -7.52 15.40 -6.22
C LYS A 50 -6.26 15.76 -7.01
N TYR A 51 -6.07 15.05 -8.12
CA TYR A 51 -4.89 15.24 -8.97
C TYR A 51 -5.23 14.94 -10.43
N LYS A 52 -5.03 15.93 -11.30
CA LYS A 52 -5.22 15.81 -12.77
C LYS A 52 -6.55 15.14 -13.14
N GLY A 53 -7.65 15.60 -12.54
CA GLY A 53 -9.00 15.08 -12.84
C GLY A 53 -9.31 13.71 -12.24
N ARG A 54 -8.47 13.18 -11.39
CA ARG A 54 -8.69 11.94 -10.63
C ARG A 54 -8.85 12.25 -9.17
N THR A 55 -9.68 11.48 -8.48
CA THR A 55 -9.85 11.54 -7.03
C THR A 55 -9.29 10.26 -6.42
N PHE A 56 -8.31 10.40 -5.54
CA PHE A 56 -7.70 9.30 -4.80
C PHE A 56 -8.26 9.29 -3.39
N ILE A 57 -8.95 8.22 -3.02
CA ILE A 57 -9.35 7.97 -1.64
C ILE A 57 -8.23 7.14 -1.02
N LEU A 58 -7.41 7.76 -0.20
CA LEU A 58 -6.30 7.11 0.51
C LEU A 58 -6.85 6.50 1.79
N LEU A 59 -6.69 5.21 1.97
CA LEU A 59 -7.17 4.47 3.14
C LEU A 59 -5.99 3.84 3.88
N LYS A 60 -5.81 4.23 5.15
CA LYS A 60 -4.97 3.49 6.10
C LYS A 60 -5.90 2.69 7.02
N PRO A 61 -6.06 1.37 6.81
CA PRO A 61 -6.97 0.57 7.63
C PRO A 61 -6.61 0.61 9.13
N SER A 62 -7.62 0.69 9.99
CA SER A 62 -7.47 0.60 11.45
C SER A 62 -7.80 -0.78 12.01
N THR A 63 -7.87 -1.78 11.14
CA THR A 63 -8.37 -3.12 11.43
C THR A 63 -7.28 -4.11 11.85
N TYR A 64 -6.04 -3.70 12.02
CA TYR A 64 -4.88 -4.57 12.00
C TYR A 64 -4.72 -5.32 10.66
N MET A 65 -3.51 -5.79 10.39
CA MET A 65 -3.13 -6.33 9.07
C MET A 65 -4.02 -7.50 8.63
N ASN A 66 -4.29 -8.45 9.52
CA ASN A 66 -5.04 -9.67 9.20
C ASN A 66 -6.53 -9.45 8.97
N LEU A 67 -7.05 -8.24 9.17
CA LEU A 67 -8.45 -7.88 8.93
C LEU A 67 -8.60 -6.76 7.88
N SER A 68 -7.56 -6.52 7.09
CA SER A 68 -7.52 -5.43 6.10
C SER A 68 -8.67 -5.47 5.09
N GLY A 69 -9.15 -6.68 4.77
CA GLY A 69 -10.26 -6.84 3.81
C GLY A 69 -11.57 -6.21 4.25
N ASN A 70 -11.83 -6.12 5.56
CA ASN A 70 -13.03 -5.46 6.08
C ASN A 70 -13.04 -3.97 5.73
N ALA A 71 -11.90 -3.30 5.89
CA ALA A 71 -11.77 -1.89 5.57
C ALA A 71 -11.85 -1.65 4.05
N VAL A 72 -11.15 -2.44 3.28
CA VAL A 72 -11.13 -2.32 1.81
C VAL A 72 -12.53 -2.49 1.24
N ASN A 73 -13.23 -3.55 1.62
CA ASN A 73 -14.58 -3.82 1.14
C ASN A 73 -15.55 -2.71 1.53
N TYR A 74 -15.51 -2.25 2.78
CA TYR A 74 -16.36 -1.16 3.24
C TYR A 74 -16.18 0.09 2.37
N TRP A 75 -14.94 0.51 2.11
CA TRP A 75 -14.68 1.75 1.40
C TRP A 75 -14.92 1.65 -0.10
N LEU A 76 -14.72 0.48 -0.71
CA LEU A 76 -15.16 0.25 -2.10
C LEU A 76 -16.66 0.49 -2.24
N GLN A 77 -17.45 -0.03 -1.30
CA GLN A 77 -18.90 0.11 -1.35
C GLN A 77 -19.37 1.51 -0.97
N ALA A 78 -18.84 2.08 0.11
CA ALA A 78 -19.21 3.41 0.59
C ALA A 78 -18.94 4.51 -0.45
N GLU A 79 -17.86 4.40 -1.21
CA GLU A 79 -17.47 5.37 -2.24
C GLU A 79 -17.91 4.96 -3.64
N HIS A 80 -18.62 3.84 -3.79
CA HIS A 80 -19.06 3.30 -5.08
C HIS A 80 -17.90 3.13 -6.09
N ILE A 81 -16.77 2.59 -5.59
CA ILE A 81 -15.57 2.38 -6.40
C ILE A 81 -15.55 0.93 -6.88
N PRO A 82 -15.48 0.68 -8.20
CA PRO A 82 -15.36 -0.67 -8.72
C PRO A 82 -13.96 -1.25 -8.43
N GLN A 83 -13.89 -2.58 -8.35
CA GLN A 83 -12.66 -3.27 -7.94
C GLN A 83 -11.47 -3.03 -8.88
N ASP A 84 -11.71 -2.74 -10.16
CA ASP A 84 -10.65 -2.41 -11.11
C ASP A 84 -9.97 -1.06 -10.84
N LYS A 85 -10.54 -0.27 -9.93
CA LYS A 85 -9.97 1.00 -9.46
C LYS A 85 -9.44 0.92 -8.03
N LEU A 86 -9.26 -0.29 -7.53
CA LEU A 86 -8.57 -0.57 -6.27
C LEU A 86 -7.09 -0.79 -6.52
N LEU A 87 -6.25 -0.11 -5.75
CA LEU A 87 -4.82 -0.39 -5.66
C LEU A 87 -4.46 -0.62 -4.19
N VAL A 88 -3.92 -1.79 -3.89
CA VAL A 88 -3.42 -2.12 -2.55
C VAL A 88 -1.91 -1.92 -2.52
N VAL A 89 -1.44 -1.16 -1.55
CA VAL A 89 -0.01 -0.83 -1.36
C VAL A 89 0.50 -1.56 -0.13
N LEU A 90 1.54 -2.38 -0.28
CA LEU A 90 1.99 -3.27 0.78
C LEU A 90 3.50 -3.50 0.73
N ASP A 91 4.04 -4.04 1.84
CA ASP A 91 5.42 -4.51 1.96
C ASP A 91 5.59 -5.88 1.29
N ASP A 92 6.78 -6.14 0.77
CA ASP A 92 7.10 -7.41 0.12
C ASP A 92 8.53 -7.87 0.48
N LEU A 93 8.60 -9.03 1.14
CA LEU A 93 9.87 -9.68 1.52
C LEU A 93 10.65 -10.22 0.32
N ALA A 94 10.00 -10.48 -0.79
CA ALA A 94 10.62 -11.06 -1.98
C ALA A 94 11.39 -10.03 -2.83
N LEU A 95 11.25 -8.73 -2.51
CA LEU A 95 11.91 -7.66 -3.24
C LEU A 95 13.00 -7.00 -2.39
N PRO A 96 14.13 -6.61 -3.00
CA PRO A 96 15.13 -5.81 -2.31
C PRO A 96 14.54 -4.53 -1.73
N SER A 97 15.09 -4.08 -0.60
CA SER A 97 14.60 -2.89 0.10
C SER A 97 14.53 -1.68 -0.82
N GLY A 98 13.38 -1.01 -0.85
CA GLY A 98 13.12 0.17 -1.67
C GLY A 98 12.66 -0.12 -3.11
N THR A 99 12.67 -1.36 -3.54
CA THR A 99 12.18 -1.73 -4.88
C THR A 99 10.66 -1.58 -4.97
N VAL A 100 10.19 -0.96 -6.05
CA VAL A 100 8.76 -0.78 -6.32
C VAL A 100 8.37 -1.66 -7.51
N ARG A 101 7.31 -2.45 -7.31
CA ARG A 101 6.71 -3.27 -8.38
C ARG A 101 5.19 -3.18 -8.28
N ILE A 102 4.53 -3.15 -9.43
CA ILE A 102 3.07 -3.11 -9.50
C ILE A 102 2.56 -4.24 -10.40
N LYS A 103 1.47 -4.88 -9.98
CA LYS A 103 0.79 -5.94 -10.76
C LYS A 103 -0.71 -5.70 -10.74
N GLY A 104 -1.40 -6.11 -11.80
CA GLY A 104 -2.86 -6.02 -11.90
C GLY A 104 -3.60 -7.14 -11.16
N LYS A 105 -2.94 -8.24 -10.87
CA LYS A 105 -3.49 -9.41 -10.16
C LYS A 105 -2.34 -10.27 -9.64
N GLY A 106 -2.64 -11.25 -8.80
CA GLY A 106 -1.62 -12.19 -8.32
C GLY A 106 -2.02 -12.86 -7.01
N SER A 107 -1.20 -13.82 -6.57
CA SER A 107 -1.36 -14.50 -5.28
C SER A 107 -1.03 -13.54 -4.12
N ASP A 108 -1.35 -13.96 -2.90
CA ASP A 108 -1.07 -13.18 -1.69
C ASP A 108 0.42 -13.20 -1.27
N GLY A 109 1.20 -14.13 -1.83
CA GLY A 109 2.62 -14.25 -1.48
C GLY A 109 2.89 -14.52 0.01
N GLY A 110 1.90 -14.99 0.75
CA GLY A 110 2.00 -15.19 2.20
C GLY A 110 1.69 -13.95 3.03
N HIS A 111 1.38 -12.82 2.41
CA HIS A 111 1.06 -11.57 3.12
C HIS A 111 -0.34 -11.65 3.74
N ASN A 112 -0.44 -11.53 5.06
CA ASN A 112 -1.70 -11.70 5.79
C ASN A 112 -2.78 -10.69 5.40
N GLY A 113 -2.39 -9.46 5.08
CA GLY A 113 -3.34 -8.44 4.60
C GLY A 113 -3.97 -8.84 3.27
N LEU A 114 -3.17 -9.29 2.30
CA LEU A 114 -3.69 -9.75 1.01
C LEU A 114 -4.54 -11.01 1.13
N LYS A 115 -4.16 -11.94 2.01
CA LYS A 115 -4.99 -13.14 2.27
C LYS A 115 -6.40 -12.75 2.68
N HIS A 116 -6.53 -11.83 3.60
CA HIS A 116 -7.83 -11.41 4.09
C HIS A 116 -8.62 -10.61 3.03
N ILE A 117 -7.95 -9.72 2.29
CA ILE A 117 -8.60 -9.00 1.18
C ILE A 117 -9.13 -9.99 0.15
N ASN A 118 -8.33 -10.98 -0.26
CA ASN A 118 -8.75 -12.02 -1.20
C ASN A 118 -9.96 -12.81 -0.68
N GLN A 119 -9.94 -13.14 0.61
CA GLN A 119 -11.05 -13.85 1.26
C GLN A 119 -12.34 -13.02 1.22
N ILE A 120 -12.28 -11.75 1.59
CA ILE A 120 -13.47 -10.89 1.67
C ILE A 120 -13.99 -10.52 0.28
N LEU A 121 -13.12 -10.22 -0.68
CA LEU A 121 -13.53 -9.90 -2.05
C LEU A 121 -13.88 -11.14 -2.89
N GLY A 122 -13.46 -12.32 -2.46
CA GLY A 122 -13.71 -13.58 -3.16
C GLY A 122 -12.83 -13.81 -4.39
N ASN A 123 -11.83 -12.97 -4.61
CA ASN A 123 -10.88 -13.10 -5.73
C ASN A 123 -9.61 -12.30 -5.45
N SER A 124 -8.62 -12.42 -6.35
CA SER A 124 -7.35 -11.69 -6.30
C SER A 124 -7.14 -10.75 -7.49
N ASN A 125 -8.22 -10.37 -8.18
CA ASN A 125 -8.19 -9.56 -9.40
C ASN A 125 -8.27 -8.07 -9.09
N TYR A 126 -7.24 -7.54 -8.45
CA TYR A 126 -7.07 -6.12 -8.19
C TYR A 126 -5.59 -5.76 -8.25
N ALA A 127 -5.29 -4.52 -8.56
CA ALA A 127 -3.92 -4.04 -8.63
C ALA A 127 -3.26 -4.00 -7.25
N ARG A 128 -1.96 -4.30 -7.20
CA ARG A 128 -1.15 -4.20 -6.00
C ARG A 128 0.21 -3.61 -6.31
N LEU A 129 0.61 -2.65 -5.50
CA LEU A 129 1.95 -2.09 -5.49
C LEU A 129 2.70 -2.74 -4.34
N ARG A 130 3.79 -3.43 -4.67
CA ARG A 130 4.65 -4.12 -3.71
C ARG A 130 5.90 -3.30 -3.49
N PHE A 131 6.10 -2.91 -2.24
CA PHE A 131 7.28 -2.17 -1.81
C PHE A 131 8.25 -3.11 -1.11
N GLY A 132 9.43 -3.28 -1.70
CA GLY A 132 10.44 -4.19 -1.17
C GLY A 132 10.96 -3.78 0.20
N ILE A 133 11.01 -4.74 1.10
CA ILE A 133 11.59 -4.56 2.44
C ILE A 133 12.77 -5.50 2.70
N GLY A 134 13.14 -6.31 1.69
CA GLY A 134 14.20 -7.31 1.84
C GLY A 134 13.80 -8.47 2.73
N ASN A 135 14.73 -9.38 2.96
CA ASN A 135 14.50 -10.59 3.75
C ASN A 135 15.74 -10.99 4.56
N ASP A 136 16.48 -10.01 5.05
CA ASP A 136 17.70 -10.24 5.82
C ASP A 136 17.37 -10.61 7.26
N PHE A 137 16.89 -11.85 7.45
CA PHE A 137 16.59 -12.43 8.77
C PHE A 137 16.77 -13.94 8.75
N PRO A 138 17.10 -14.56 9.92
CA PRO A 138 17.19 -16.02 10.03
C PRO A 138 15.83 -16.68 9.86
N GLN A 139 15.84 -17.93 9.40
CA GLN A 139 14.62 -18.73 9.30
C GLN A 139 13.82 -18.73 10.61
N GLY A 140 12.49 -18.51 10.51
CA GLY A 140 11.60 -18.45 11.67
C GLY A 140 11.44 -17.07 12.30
N TYR A 141 12.20 -16.05 11.85
CA TYR A 141 12.17 -14.69 12.41
C TYR A 141 11.43 -13.68 11.50
N GLN A 142 10.58 -14.17 10.61
CA GLN A 142 9.86 -13.30 9.67
C GLN A 142 8.97 -12.28 10.39
N MET A 143 8.25 -12.71 11.42
CA MET A 143 7.33 -11.83 12.16
C MET A 143 8.09 -10.69 12.84
N GLU A 144 9.18 -11.00 13.50
CA GLU A 144 10.04 -10.01 14.17
C GLU A 144 10.62 -9.03 13.15
N TYR A 145 11.02 -9.50 11.98
CA TYR A 145 11.58 -8.67 10.92
C TYR A 145 10.57 -7.67 10.38
N VAL A 146 9.36 -8.13 10.00
CA VAL A 146 8.35 -7.23 9.41
C VAL A 146 7.82 -6.23 10.44
N LEU A 147 7.78 -6.60 11.72
CA LEU A 147 7.34 -5.73 12.81
C LEU A 147 8.47 -4.88 13.40
N ALA A 148 9.70 -5.04 12.93
CA ALA A 148 10.80 -4.19 13.34
C ALA A 148 10.78 -2.86 12.59
N LYS A 149 11.15 -1.81 13.31
CA LYS A 149 11.28 -0.47 12.71
C LYS A 149 12.53 -0.40 11.86
N TRP A 150 12.47 0.37 10.77
CA TRP A 150 13.68 0.78 10.07
C TRP A 150 14.56 1.61 11.01
N THR A 151 15.87 1.45 10.91
CA THR A 151 16.78 2.41 11.53
C THR A 151 16.60 3.78 10.89
N LYS A 152 17.08 4.83 11.57
CA LYS A 152 17.02 6.19 11.01
C LYS A 152 17.72 6.26 9.64
N THR A 153 18.89 5.65 9.51
CA THR A 153 19.65 5.63 8.26
C THR A 153 18.90 4.90 7.15
N GLU A 154 18.35 3.71 7.45
CA GLU A 154 17.53 2.95 6.50
C GLU A 154 16.31 3.78 6.05
N TYR A 155 15.57 4.36 7.00
CA TYR A 155 14.37 5.14 6.71
C TYR A 155 14.69 6.34 5.80
N GLU A 156 15.73 7.10 6.12
CA GLU A 156 16.15 8.24 5.30
C GLU A 156 16.50 7.82 3.87
N SER A 157 17.15 6.66 3.71
CA SER A 157 17.48 6.13 2.39
C SER A 157 16.25 5.70 1.59
N LEU A 158 15.13 5.39 2.26
CA LEU A 158 13.89 4.96 1.63
C LEU A 158 12.99 6.12 1.17
N ILE A 159 13.20 7.33 1.65
CA ILE A 159 12.35 8.48 1.33
C ILE A 159 12.19 8.67 -0.20
N PRO A 160 13.25 8.67 -1.03
CA PRO A 160 13.08 8.77 -2.48
C PRO A 160 12.29 7.60 -3.08
N HIS A 161 12.35 6.42 -2.48
CA HIS A 161 11.61 5.23 -2.93
C HIS A 161 10.13 5.32 -2.56
N PHE A 162 9.78 5.93 -1.41
CA PHE A 162 8.39 6.25 -1.09
C PHE A 162 7.80 7.23 -2.12
N GLU A 163 8.58 8.23 -2.53
CA GLU A 163 8.17 9.18 -3.56
C GLU A 163 7.95 8.49 -4.91
N THR A 164 8.82 7.55 -5.30
CA THR A 164 8.64 6.74 -6.50
C THR A 164 7.36 5.91 -6.42
N ALA A 165 7.06 5.34 -5.26
CA ALA A 165 5.81 4.61 -5.05
C ALA A 165 4.59 5.52 -5.23
N VAL A 166 4.64 6.75 -4.74
CA VAL A 166 3.56 7.74 -4.95
C VAL A 166 3.37 8.04 -6.44
N GLU A 167 4.45 8.24 -7.18
CA GLU A 167 4.38 8.47 -8.64
C GLU A 167 3.80 7.24 -9.37
N THR A 168 4.09 6.04 -8.89
CA THR A 168 3.51 4.80 -9.41
C THR A 168 2.00 4.75 -9.17
N VAL A 169 1.54 5.15 -7.99
CA VAL A 169 0.10 5.26 -7.65
C VAL A 169 -0.60 6.25 -8.61
N LYS A 170 -0.02 7.42 -8.82
CA LYS A 170 -0.57 8.41 -9.74
C LYS A 170 -0.64 7.87 -11.17
N SER A 171 0.41 7.21 -11.63
CA SER A 171 0.47 6.60 -12.96
C SER A 171 -0.62 5.54 -13.15
N PHE A 172 -0.87 4.71 -12.15
CA PHE A 172 -1.95 3.72 -12.19
C PHE A 172 -3.29 4.36 -12.54
N ALA A 173 -3.63 5.48 -11.93
CA ALA A 173 -4.90 6.18 -12.18
C ALA A 173 -4.90 6.96 -13.50
N LEU A 174 -3.77 7.51 -13.92
CA LEU A 174 -3.67 8.37 -15.09
C LEU A 174 -3.39 7.60 -16.39
N ALA A 175 -2.56 6.58 -16.33
CA ALA A 175 -2.08 5.85 -17.51
C ALA A 175 -2.59 4.41 -17.59
N GLY A 176 -3.11 3.85 -16.50
CA GLY A 176 -3.57 2.47 -16.42
C GLY A 176 -2.48 1.50 -16.00
N ILE A 177 -2.89 0.26 -15.67
CA ILE A 177 -2.00 -0.74 -15.07
C ILE A 177 -0.87 -1.16 -16.01
N GLU A 178 -1.15 -1.38 -17.29
CA GLU A 178 -0.13 -1.90 -18.23
C GLU A 178 0.99 -0.89 -18.47
N LYS A 179 0.66 0.37 -18.74
CA LYS A 179 1.66 1.41 -18.93
C LYS A 179 2.46 1.66 -17.66
N THR A 180 1.80 1.61 -16.51
CA THR A 180 2.46 1.76 -15.22
C THR A 180 3.43 0.62 -14.95
N MET A 181 3.04 -0.61 -15.23
CA MET A 181 3.94 -1.77 -15.14
C MET A 181 5.17 -1.61 -16.04
N ASN A 182 4.97 -1.18 -17.26
CA ASN A 182 6.07 -0.99 -18.23
C ASN A 182 7.05 0.09 -17.78
N THR A 183 6.55 1.13 -17.11
CA THR A 183 7.39 2.27 -16.66
C THR A 183 8.13 1.93 -15.36
N TYR A 184 7.45 1.34 -14.39
CA TYR A 184 7.97 1.23 -13.01
C TYR A 184 8.52 -0.15 -12.65
N ASN A 185 8.15 -1.22 -13.37
CA ASN A 185 8.66 -2.58 -13.12
C ASN A 185 10.01 -2.86 -13.77
N ARG A 186 10.64 -1.86 -14.39
CA ARG A 186 11.95 -2.04 -15.02
C ARG A 186 12.99 -2.37 -13.97
N LYS A 187 13.83 -3.35 -14.29
CA LYS A 187 15.03 -3.62 -13.50
C LYS A 187 16.02 -2.47 -13.71
N ASN A 188 16.45 -1.89 -12.61
CA ASN A 188 17.57 -0.96 -12.61
C ASN A 188 18.87 -1.75 -12.68
#